data_57ef33b8d626eb476778f4730fb8f991
#
_entry.id   57ef33b8d626eb476778f4730fb8f991
#
_cell.length_a   1.000
_cell.length_b   1.000
_cell.length_c   1.000
_cell.angle_alpha   90.00
_cell.angle_beta   90.00
_cell.angle_gamma   90.00
#
_symmetry.space_group_name_H-M   'P 1'
#
loop_
_entity.id
_entity.type
_entity.pdbx_description
1 polymer ?
#
loop_
_entity_poly.entity_id
_entity_poly.type
_entity_poly.pdbx_seq_one_letter_code
_entity_poly.pdbx_strand_id
1 'polypeptide(L)'
;VSHPHPALPDHRPLIVAHRAGNSAKTAARAVKRGVDMLEADIWRYQRRLEIRHLKTMGPVPLLWDRWILAPGWAPRLDLHHLLDTTPVDTRIMLDLKGHDPMLAPSIVKTIRDRQPDRAIIMCTRYWGHLDRMKDDAGVHRIYSVGSEQERATVWSRLEAMEHPAVSIHRELLTPAIARRFADLGVTVLVWSANTRDEARLLLDLGADGLTVSNGPVQDWLLSERRSLR
;
A
#
# COMPACT_ATOMS: atom_id res chain seq x y z
N VAL A 1 -20.70 7.89 -11.11
CA VAL A 1 -20.79 6.48 -10.69
C VAL A 1 -19.37 5.98 -10.65
N SER A 2 -18.81 5.75 -9.43
CA SER A 2 -17.47 5.18 -9.31
C SER A 2 -17.49 3.73 -9.78
N HIS A 3 -16.70 3.41 -10.78
CA HIS A 3 -16.49 2.01 -11.15
C HIS A 3 -15.66 1.31 -10.07
N PRO A 4 -16.06 0.13 -9.59
CA PRO A 4 -15.30 -0.59 -8.57
C PRO A 4 -13.88 -0.88 -9.07
N HIS A 5 -12.89 -0.65 -8.22
CA HIS A 5 -11.49 -0.91 -8.58
C HIS A 5 -11.24 -2.45 -8.60
N PRO A 6 -10.79 -3.04 -9.71
CA PRO A 6 -10.79 -4.50 -9.91
C PRO A 6 -9.97 -5.30 -8.88
N ALA A 7 -8.94 -4.67 -8.28
CA ALA A 7 -8.11 -5.33 -7.26
C ALA A 7 -8.56 -5.03 -5.82
N LEU A 8 -9.54 -4.15 -5.61
CA LEU A 8 -9.98 -3.78 -4.26
C LEU A 8 -11.38 -4.33 -3.99
N PRO A 9 -11.71 -4.71 -2.75
CA PRO A 9 -13.08 -5.10 -2.39
C PRO A 9 -14.08 -3.95 -2.59
N ASP A 10 -15.34 -4.27 -2.88
CA ASP A 10 -16.41 -3.28 -3.06
C ASP A 10 -16.93 -2.72 -1.74
N HIS A 11 -16.75 -3.43 -0.63
CA HIS A 11 -17.21 -2.97 0.68
C HIS A 11 -16.33 -1.84 1.24
N ARG A 12 -16.91 -1.00 2.08
CA ARG A 12 -16.21 0.08 2.78
C ARG A 12 -16.48 0.00 4.30
N PRO A 13 -15.60 0.51 5.15
CA PRO A 13 -14.26 0.98 4.80
C PRO A 13 -13.30 -0.17 4.48
N LEU A 14 -12.31 0.07 3.60
CA LEU A 14 -11.19 -0.83 3.38
C LEU A 14 -10.19 -0.73 4.53
N ILE A 15 -9.66 -1.86 4.96
CA ILE A 15 -8.70 -1.93 6.08
C ILE A 15 -7.37 -2.46 5.57
N VAL A 16 -6.37 -1.56 5.49
CA VAL A 16 -5.00 -1.89 5.12
C VAL A 16 -4.16 -2.02 6.38
N ALA A 17 -3.65 -3.21 6.64
CA ALA A 17 -2.77 -3.44 7.79
C ALA A 17 -1.34 -2.95 7.49
N HIS A 18 -0.98 -1.78 8.05
CA HIS A 18 0.30 -1.11 7.82
C HIS A 18 1.48 -1.97 8.25
N ARG A 19 2.44 -2.18 7.34
CA ARG A 19 3.64 -3.00 7.54
C ARG A 19 3.38 -4.43 8.01
N ALA A 20 2.14 -4.90 7.90
CA ALA A 20 1.82 -6.27 8.30
C ALA A 20 2.56 -7.29 7.44
N GLY A 21 2.80 -6.99 6.17
CA GLY A 21 3.58 -7.82 5.27
C GLY A 21 5.09 -7.81 5.53
N ASN A 22 5.61 -6.94 6.43
CA ASN A 22 7.05 -6.87 6.72
C ASN A 22 7.57 -8.02 7.62
N SER A 23 6.69 -8.87 8.13
CA SER A 23 7.09 -10.14 8.77
C SER A 23 5.99 -11.19 8.61
N ALA A 24 6.37 -12.47 8.51
CA ALA A 24 5.41 -13.58 8.41
C ALA A 24 4.44 -13.62 9.61
N LYS A 25 4.92 -13.29 10.81
CA LYS A 25 4.10 -13.28 12.04
C LYS A 25 3.01 -12.20 11.99
N THR A 26 3.35 -10.98 11.55
CA THR A 26 2.37 -9.88 11.45
C THR A 26 1.41 -10.11 10.30
N ALA A 27 1.88 -10.65 9.18
CA ALA A 27 1.04 -11.05 8.05
C ALA A 27 -0.02 -12.07 8.48
N ALA A 28 0.40 -13.18 9.10
CA ALA A 28 -0.52 -14.21 9.59
C ALA A 28 -1.57 -13.67 10.58
N ARG A 29 -1.17 -12.75 11.49
CA ARG A 29 -2.13 -12.12 12.41
C ARG A 29 -3.15 -11.24 11.69
N ALA A 30 -2.72 -10.46 10.73
CA ALA A 30 -3.59 -9.56 9.97
C ALA A 30 -4.57 -10.36 9.10
N VAL A 31 -4.10 -11.42 8.44
CA VAL A 31 -4.95 -12.36 7.69
C VAL A 31 -6.00 -12.98 8.61
N LYS A 32 -5.58 -13.52 9.77
CA LYS A 32 -6.51 -14.11 10.76
C LYS A 32 -7.53 -13.10 11.29
N ARG A 33 -7.17 -11.82 11.37
CA ARG A 33 -8.06 -10.74 11.80
C ARG A 33 -9.11 -10.41 10.73
N GLY A 34 -8.86 -10.72 9.47
CA GLY A 34 -9.77 -10.46 8.36
C GLY A 34 -9.66 -9.04 7.80
N VAL A 35 -8.46 -8.44 7.83
CA VAL A 35 -8.17 -7.19 7.12
C VAL A 35 -8.24 -7.41 5.61
N ASP A 36 -8.49 -6.35 4.84
CA ASP A 36 -8.67 -6.45 3.40
C ASP A 36 -7.35 -6.55 2.65
N MET A 37 -6.29 -5.96 3.21
CA MET A 37 -5.01 -5.86 2.53
C MET A 37 -3.85 -5.78 3.53
N LEU A 38 -2.76 -6.47 3.24
CA LEU A 38 -1.48 -6.29 3.91
C LEU A 38 -0.69 -5.21 3.18
N GLU A 39 -0.08 -4.27 3.90
CA GLU A 39 0.94 -3.42 3.30
C GLU A 39 2.32 -3.95 3.64
N ALA A 40 3.25 -3.89 2.65
CA ALA A 40 4.62 -4.34 2.80
C ALA A 40 5.59 -3.39 2.08
N ASP A 41 6.62 -2.91 2.80
CA ASP A 41 7.69 -2.10 2.23
C ASP A 41 8.65 -2.99 1.43
N ILE A 42 8.87 -2.70 0.14
CA ILE A 42 9.71 -3.51 -0.72
C ILE A 42 10.85 -2.71 -1.35
N TRP A 43 12.05 -3.27 -1.27
CA TRP A 43 13.27 -2.75 -1.87
C TRP A 43 13.87 -3.75 -2.86
N ARG A 44 14.51 -3.26 -3.90
CA ARG A 44 15.44 -4.08 -4.68
C ARG A 44 16.87 -3.75 -4.24
N TYR A 45 17.52 -4.74 -3.63
CA TYR A 45 18.89 -4.62 -3.14
C TYR A 45 19.71 -5.84 -3.60
N GLN A 46 20.84 -5.60 -4.27
CA GLN A 46 21.69 -6.67 -4.82
C GLN A 46 20.90 -7.74 -5.62
N ARG A 47 19.96 -7.28 -6.47
CA ARG A 47 19.04 -8.09 -7.27
C ARG A 47 17.99 -8.91 -6.48
N ARG A 48 17.94 -8.79 -5.16
CA ARG A 48 16.93 -9.42 -4.30
C ARG A 48 15.79 -8.44 -4.03
N LEU A 49 14.57 -8.96 -3.93
CA LEU A 49 13.38 -8.20 -3.54
C LEU A 49 13.18 -8.35 -2.03
N GLU A 50 13.78 -7.44 -1.27
CA GLU A 50 13.77 -7.47 0.19
C GLU A 50 12.56 -6.75 0.76
N ILE A 51 11.86 -7.40 1.69
CA ILE A 51 10.76 -6.80 2.45
C ILE A 51 11.32 -6.17 3.72
N ARG A 52 11.34 -4.86 3.78
CA ARG A 52 11.90 -4.10 4.91
C ARG A 52 11.55 -2.63 4.89
N HIS A 53 11.40 -2.02 6.04
CA HIS A 53 11.29 -0.56 6.17
C HIS A 53 12.65 0.15 6.20
N LEU A 54 13.71 -0.54 6.67
CA LEU A 54 15.07 0.00 6.76
C LEU A 54 15.57 0.51 5.41
N LYS A 55 16.17 1.71 5.41
CA LYS A 55 16.76 2.35 4.24
C LYS A 55 18.19 1.90 4.03
N THR A 56 18.65 1.86 2.78
CA THR A 56 20.05 1.59 2.44
C THR A 56 20.90 2.84 2.65
N MET A 57 22.10 2.68 3.24
CA MET A 57 23.08 3.77 3.40
C MET A 57 24.07 3.81 2.24
N GLY A 58 23.59 4.16 1.02
CA GLY A 58 24.48 4.26 -0.15
C GLY A 58 25.31 2.99 -0.39
N PRO A 59 26.63 3.09 -0.65
CA PRO A 59 27.49 1.94 -0.91
C PRO A 59 27.87 1.15 0.35
N VAL A 60 27.63 1.71 1.53
CA VAL A 60 27.95 1.06 2.81
C VAL A 60 26.95 -0.07 3.06
N PRO A 61 27.38 -1.30 3.42
CA PRO A 61 26.48 -2.42 3.66
C PRO A 61 25.78 -2.32 5.02
N LEU A 62 25.19 -1.16 5.29
CA LEU A 62 24.40 -0.84 6.47
C LEU A 62 23.00 -0.38 6.07
N LEU A 63 22.03 -0.73 6.90
CA LEU A 63 20.65 -0.31 6.78
C LEU A 63 20.27 0.47 8.03
N TRP A 64 19.44 1.48 7.86
CA TRP A 64 19.03 2.34 8.96
C TRP A 64 17.56 2.72 8.89
N ASP A 65 16.96 2.93 10.04
CA ASP A 65 15.67 3.62 10.21
C ASP A 65 15.64 4.28 11.59
N ARG A 66 15.57 5.61 11.62
CA ARG A 66 15.59 6.42 12.86
C ARG A 66 16.74 6.00 13.78
N TRP A 67 16.45 5.16 14.77
CA TRP A 67 17.38 4.70 15.82
C TRP A 67 17.90 3.26 15.60
N ILE A 68 17.50 2.61 14.52
CA ILE A 68 17.89 1.24 14.22
C ILE A 68 18.95 1.25 13.14
N LEU A 69 20.08 0.62 13.44
CA LEU A 69 21.13 0.31 12.49
C LEU A 69 21.30 -1.20 12.39
N ALA A 70 21.30 -1.74 11.18
CA ALA A 70 21.46 -3.16 10.94
C ALA A 70 22.46 -3.43 9.81
N PRO A 71 23.25 -4.53 9.88
CA PRO A 71 24.13 -4.89 8.80
C PRO A 71 23.36 -5.30 7.53
N GLY A 72 23.89 -4.94 6.37
CA GLY A 72 23.30 -5.22 5.06
C GLY A 72 23.18 -6.70 4.73
N TRP A 73 23.91 -7.57 5.43
CA TRP A 73 23.87 -9.04 5.26
C TRP A 73 22.98 -9.78 6.27
N ALA A 74 22.36 -9.09 7.24
CA ALA A 74 21.46 -9.74 8.18
C ALA A 74 20.27 -10.42 7.43
N PRO A 75 19.83 -11.61 7.86
CA PRO A 75 18.69 -12.30 7.24
C PRO A 75 17.44 -11.43 7.22
N ARG A 76 16.74 -11.41 6.09
CA ARG A 76 15.52 -10.63 5.91
C ARG A 76 14.46 -11.43 5.16
N LEU A 77 13.22 -11.03 5.40
CA LEU A 77 12.12 -11.46 4.58
C LEU A 77 12.34 -10.97 3.14
N ASP A 78 12.11 -11.81 2.16
CA ASP A 78 12.05 -11.43 0.76
C ASP A 78 10.64 -11.66 0.19
N LEU A 79 10.41 -11.18 -1.03
CA LEU A 79 9.11 -11.30 -1.67
C LEU A 79 8.69 -12.76 -1.86
N HIS A 80 9.63 -13.67 -2.19
CA HIS A 80 9.32 -15.09 -2.35
C HIS A 80 8.74 -15.68 -1.07
N HIS A 81 9.41 -15.44 0.06
CA HIS A 81 8.95 -15.94 1.35
C HIS A 81 7.59 -15.32 1.77
N LEU A 82 7.38 -14.03 1.50
CA LEU A 82 6.09 -13.38 1.78
C LEU A 82 4.98 -14.04 0.95
N LEU A 83 5.20 -14.29 -0.34
CA LEU A 83 4.23 -14.95 -1.21
C LEU A 83 3.94 -16.38 -0.75
N ASP A 84 4.97 -17.15 -0.36
CA ASP A 84 4.81 -18.54 0.09
C ASP A 84 4.06 -18.68 1.41
N THR A 85 4.14 -17.67 2.28
CA THR A 85 3.56 -17.70 3.62
C THR A 85 2.22 -16.99 3.71
N THR A 86 1.74 -16.39 2.63
CA THR A 86 0.42 -15.73 2.58
C THR A 86 -0.50 -16.43 1.57
N PRO A 87 -1.78 -16.69 1.93
CA PRO A 87 -2.76 -17.24 0.99
C PRO A 87 -2.83 -16.42 -0.30
N VAL A 88 -3.07 -17.06 -1.45
CA VAL A 88 -3.05 -16.41 -2.76
C VAL A 88 -4.13 -15.33 -2.92
N ASP A 89 -5.27 -15.50 -2.26
CA ASP A 89 -6.39 -14.56 -2.20
C ASP A 89 -6.14 -13.36 -1.28
N THR A 90 -5.10 -13.42 -0.45
CA THR A 90 -4.71 -12.28 0.41
C THR A 90 -4.14 -11.16 -0.45
N ARG A 91 -4.76 -10.00 -0.45
CA ARG A 91 -4.24 -8.81 -1.15
C ARG A 91 -3.02 -8.25 -0.43
N ILE A 92 -1.97 -7.97 -1.20
CA ILE A 92 -0.74 -7.35 -0.69
C ILE A 92 -0.50 -6.07 -1.47
N MET A 93 -0.54 -4.93 -0.78
CA MET A 93 -0.13 -3.64 -1.31
C MET A 93 1.38 -3.47 -1.08
N LEU A 94 2.16 -3.57 -2.14
CA LEU A 94 3.61 -3.40 -2.09
C LEU A 94 3.97 -1.92 -2.18
N ASP A 95 4.51 -1.36 -1.10
CA ASP A 95 5.02 0.02 -1.09
C ASP A 95 6.49 0.04 -1.56
N LEU A 96 6.68 0.43 -2.83
CA LEU A 96 7.96 0.40 -3.51
C LEU A 96 8.88 1.50 -2.99
N LYS A 97 10.07 1.12 -2.52
CA LYS A 97 11.05 2.01 -1.91
C LYS A 97 12.30 2.17 -2.79
N GLY A 98 12.86 3.39 -2.78
CA GLY A 98 14.07 3.70 -3.54
C GLY A 98 13.82 3.95 -5.03
N HIS A 99 14.91 4.11 -5.79
CA HIS A 99 14.86 4.58 -7.19
C HIS A 99 15.33 3.53 -8.22
N ASP A 100 15.54 2.27 -7.82
CA ASP A 100 16.01 1.24 -8.76
C ASP A 100 14.94 0.99 -9.85
N PRO A 101 15.22 1.31 -11.12
CA PRO A 101 14.23 1.20 -12.20
C PRO A 101 13.76 -0.23 -12.45
N MET A 102 14.52 -1.22 -12.00
CA MET A 102 14.16 -2.64 -12.13
C MET A 102 13.28 -3.16 -10.98
N LEU A 103 12.96 -2.32 -9.97
CA LEU A 103 12.16 -2.79 -8.83
C LEU A 103 10.77 -3.26 -9.28
N ALA A 104 9.98 -2.39 -9.91
CA ALA A 104 8.62 -2.75 -10.34
C ALA A 104 8.61 -3.91 -11.38
N PRO A 105 9.43 -3.91 -12.45
CA PRO A 105 9.49 -5.06 -13.37
C PRO A 105 9.87 -6.38 -12.68
N SER A 106 10.80 -6.35 -11.72
CA SER A 106 11.21 -7.55 -10.98
C SER A 106 10.08 -8.10 -10.10
N ILE A 107 9.28 -7.23 -9.47
CA ILE A 107 8.11 -7.60 -8.69
C ILE A 107 7.09 -8.29 -9.58
N VAL A 108 6.72 -7.67 -10.70
CA VAL A 108 5.75 -8.22 -11.67
C VAL A 108 6.18 -9.60 -12.12
N LYS A 109 7.44 -9.73 -12.56
CA LYS A 109 7.99 -11.03 -12.98
C LYS A 109 7.89 -12.07 -11.87
N THR A 110 8.33 -11.73 -10.65
CA THR A 110 8.33 -12.67 -9.52
C THR A 110 6.93 -13.15 -9.16
N ILE A 111 5.94 -12.23 -9.11
CA ILE A 111 4.56 -12.60 -8.77
C ILE A 111 3.95 -13.46 -9.89
N ARG A 112 4.10 -13.09 -11.15
CA ARG A 112 3.55 -13.85 -12.29
C ARG A 112 4.15 -15.25 -12.40
N ASP A 113 5.45 -15.38 -12.17
CA ASP A 113 6.12 -16.68 -12.21
C ASP A 113 5.68 -17.61 -11.08
N ARG A 114 5.32 -17.05 -9.91
CA ARG A 114 5.09 -17.85 -8.69
C ARG A 114 3.62 -18.01 -8.33
N GLN A 115 2.84 -16.98 -8.52
CA GLN A 115 1.42 -16.93 -8.18
C GLN A 115 0.66 -16.08 -9.22
N PRO A 116 0.45 -16.62 -10.44
CA PRO A 116 -0.10 -15.88 -11.58
C PRO A 116 -1.50 -15.29 -11.31
N ASP A 117 -2.27 -15.91 -10.43
CA ASP A 117 -3.63 -15.47 -10.08
C ASP A 117 -3.65 -14.37 -8.98
N ARG A 118 -2.51 -14.05 -8.39
CA ARG A 118 -2.45 -13.00 -7.37
C ARG A 118 -2.52 -11.61 -8.01
N ALA A 119 -3.40 -10.76 -7.49
CA ALA A 119 -3.44 -9.34 -7.88
C ALA A 119 -2.13 -8.64 -7.53
N ILE A 120 -1.57 -7.90 -8.49
CA ILE A 120 -0.34 -7.12 -8.32
C ILE A 120 -0.74 -5.69 -7.97
N ILE A 121 -0.65 -5.32 -6.68
CA ILE A 121 -1.02 -4.00 -6.18
C ILE A 121 0.24 -3.27 -5.74
N MET A 122 0.56 -2.17 -6.41
CA MET A 122 1.75 -1.36 -6.15
C MET A 122 1.36 0.02 -5.64
N CYS A 123 2.04 0.46 -4.57
CA CYS A 123 1.94 1.80 -4.02
C CYS A 123 3.33 2.42 -3.93
N THR A 124 3.48 3.71 -4.13
CA THR A 124 4.76 4.39 -3.87
C THR A 124 4.65 5.90 -4.01
N ARG A 125 5.55 6.64 -3.33
CA ARG A 125 5.84 8.06 -3.57
C ARG A 125 6.84 8.28 -4.72
N TYR A 126 7.56 7.23 -5.14
CA TYR A 126 8.46 7.25 -6.30
C TYR A 126 7.68 6.90 -7.57
N TRP A 127 6.80 7.78 -8.00
CA TRP A 127 5.79 7.56 -9.03
C TRP A 127 6.32 7.04 -10.35
N GLY A 128 7.60 7.31 -10.68
CA GLY A 128 8.24 6.75 -11.87
C GLY A 128 8.24 5.22 -11.95
N HIS A 129 8.09 4.51 -10.81
CA HIS A 129 7.87 3.06 -10.83
C HIS A 129 6.48 2.71 -11.39
N LEU A 130 5.45 3.43 -10.94
CA LEU A 130 4.06 3.22 -11.39
C LEU A 130 3.87 3.68 -12.84
N ASP A 131 4.47 4.81 -13.21
CA ASP A 131 4.39 5.35 -14.57
C ASP A 131 4.97 4.38 -15.61
N ARG A 132 6.01 3.60 -15.26
CA ARG A 132 6.57 2.52 -16.11
C ARG A 132 5.64 1.34 -16.29
N MET A 133 4.70 1.13 -15.37
CA MET A 133 3.74 0.02 -15.41
C MET A 133 2.37 0.45 -15.95
N LYS A 134 2.26 1.65 -16.52
CA LYS A 134 0.97 2.23 -16.95
C LYS A 134 0.24 1.39 -18.01
N ASP A 135 0.99 0.74 -18.89
CA ASP A 135 0.46 -0.06 -20.00
C ASP A 135 0.25 -1.55 -19.61
N ASP A 136 0.53 -1.92 -18.36
CA ASP A 136 0.33 -3.27 -17.85
C ASP A 136 -1.00 -3.36 -17.08
N ALA A 137 -2.05 -3.84 -17.75
CA ALA A 137 -3.40 -3.93 -17.18
C ALA A 137 -3.50 -4.87 -15.97
N GLY A 138 -2.53 -5.78 -15.77
CA GLY A 138 -2.48 -6.67 -14.60
C GLY A 138 -1.84 -6.02 -13.38
N VAL A 139 -1.37 -4.75 -13.48
CA VAL A 139 -0.76 -4.02 -12.38
C VAL A 139 -1.68 -2.91 -11.89
N HIS A 140 -2.14 -3.04 -10.65
CA HIS A 140 -2.99 -2.05 -9.99
C HIS A 140 -2.11 -1.02 -9.28
N ARG A 141 -2.20 0.23 -9.74
CA ARG A 141 -1.34 1.34 -9.30
C ARG A 141 -2.06 2.23 -8.30
N ILE A 142 -1.44 2.48 -7.15
CA ILE A 142 -1.93 3.39 -6.11
C ILE A 142 -0.87 4.47 -5.91
N TYR A 143 -1.14 5.69 -6.31
CA TYR A 143 -0.20 6.81 -6.15
C TYR A 143 -0.17 7.27 -4.70
N SER A 144 0.98 7.14 -4.02
CA SER A 144 1.14 7.64 -2.65
C SER A 144 1.46 9.13 -2.65
N VAL A 145 0.77 9.89 -1.79
CA VAL A 145 0.85 11.35 -1.67
C VAL A 145 1.14 11.71 -0.22
N GLY A 146 2.35 12.20 0.06
CA GLY A 146 2.83 12.54 1.40
C GLY A 146 3.33 13.98 1.53
N SER A 147 3.11 14.83 0.51
CA SER A 147 3.48 16.25 0.54
C SER A 147 2.52 17.09 -0.29
N GLU A 148 2.50 18.40 -0.02
CA GLU A 148 1.71 19.37 -0.80
C GLU A 148 2.12 19.39 -2.29
N GLN A 149 3.40 19.26 -2.59
CA GLN A 149 3.89 19.20 -3.95
C GLN A 149 3.36 17.97 -4.69
N GLU A 150 3.39 16.79 -4.06
CA GLU A 150 2.82 15.57 -4.62
C GLU A 150 1.30 15.72 -4.80
N ARG A 151 0.60 16.29 -3.81
CA ARG A 151 -0.83 16.57 -3.90
C ARG A 151 -1.18 17.50 -5.08
N ALA A 152 -0.36 18.52 -5.31
CA ALA A 152 -0.57 19.45 -6.41
C ALA A 152 -0.38 18.82 -7.80
N THR A 153 0.41 17.75 -7.91
CA THR A 153 0.84 17.18 -9.20
C THR A 153 0.25 15.79 -9.51
N VAL A 154 -0.45 15.14 -8.59
CA VAL A 154 -0.98 13.78 -8.79
C VAL A 154 -2.14 13.72 -9.80
N TRP A 155 -2.86 14.81 -9.99
CA TRP A 155 -4.14 14.86 -10.70
C TRP A 155 -4.08 14.32 -12.13
N SER A 156 -3.12 14.76 -12.92
CA SER A 156 -2.98 14.31 -14.32
C SER A 156 -2.76 12.79 -14.44
N ARG A 157 -2.16 12.16 -13.41
CA ARG A 157 -2.00 10.71 -13.35
C ARG A 157 -3.30 9.99 -13.02
N LEU A 158 -4.05 10.54 -12.07
CA LEU A 158 -5.34 9.97 -11.67
C LEU A 158 -6.37 10.10 -12.80
N GLU A 159 -6.43 11.26 -13.47
CA GLU A 159 -7.31 11.51 -14.62
C GLU A 159 -7.01 10.58 -15.83
N ALA A 160 -5.78 10.09 -15.94
CA ALA A 160 -5.37 9.16 -17.01
C ALA A 160 -5.60 7.67 -16.66
N MET A 161 -6.18 7.37 -15.49
CA MET A 161 -6.44 5.98 -15.06
C MET A 161 -7.90 5.63 -15.24
N GLU A 162 -8.17 4.40 -15.68
CA GLU A 162 -9.53 3.84 -15.72
C GLU A 162 -10.08 3.60 -14.30
N HIS A 163 -9.22 3.14 -13.40
CA HIS A 163 -9.54 2.90 -11.99
C HIS A 163 -8.56 3.68 -11.09
N PRO A 164 -8.79 4.99 -10.90
CA PRO A 164 -7.86 5.82 -10.16
C PRO A 164 -7.88 5.49 -8.65
N ALA A 165 -6.68 5.38 -8.07
CA ALA A 165 -6.51 5.14 -6.64
C ALA A 165 -5.33 5.94 -6.08
N VAL A 166 -5.52 6.47 -4.88
CA VAL A 166 -4.52 7.25 -4.15
C VAL A 166 -4.36 6.73 -2.73
N SER A 167 -3.14 6.79 -2.21
CA SER A 167 -2.83 6.60 -0.80
C SER A 167 -2.27 7.91 -0.25
N ILE A 168 -3.07 8.67 0.50
CA ILE A 168 -2.76 10.05 0.90
C ILE A 168 -2.47 10.16 2.39
N HIS A 169 -1.50 11.02 2.76
CA HIS A 169 -1.26 11.37 4.15
C HIS A 169 -2.46 12.11 4.75
N ARG A 170 -2.88 11.72 5.96
CA ARG A 170 -4.08 12.25 6.62
C ARG A 170 -4.17 13.78 6.66
N GLU A 171 -3.04 14.46 6.86
CA GLU A 171 -3.00 15.92 6.95
C GLU A 171 -3.25 16.64 5.61
N LEU A 172 -3.15 15.90 4.50
CA LEU A 172 -3.37 16.43 3.16
C LEU A 172 -4.81 16.22 2.66
N LEU A 173 -5.60 15.37 3.35
CA LEU A 173 -7.00 15.16 3.02
C LEU A 173 -7.86 16.23 3.66
N THR A 174 -8.25 17.23 2.89
CA THR A 174 -9.20 18.27 3.28
C THR A 174 -10.58 18.01 2.64
N PRO A 175 -11.67 18.64 3.12
CA PRO A 175 -13.00 18.49 2.48
C PRO A 175 -13.01 18.86 0.99
N ALA A 176 -12.21 19.85 0.59
CA ALA A 176 -12.11 20.25 -0.83
C ALA A 176 -11.38 19.19 -1.68
N ILE A 177 -10.31 18.59 -1.13
CA ILE A 177 -9.56 17.52 -1.79
C ILE A 177 -10.38 16.24 -1.88
N ALA A 178 -11.09 15.88 -0.81
CA ALA A 178 -11.98 14.72 -0.79
C ALA A 178 -13.08 14.83 -1.85
N ARG A 179 -13.73 16.00 -1.97
CA ARG A 179 -14.70 16.26 -3.04
C ARG A 179 -14.10 16.07 -4.43
N ARG A 180 -12.91 16.63 -4.68
CA ARG A 180 -12.27 16.49 -5.99
C ARG A 180 -11.91 15.03 -6.31
N PHE A 181 -11.51 14.23 -5.33
CA PHE A 181 -11.31 12.80 -5.52
C PHE A 181 -12.63 12.09 -5.85
N ALA A 182 -13.71 12.43 -5.14
CA ALA A 182 -15.04 11.87 -5.40
C ALA A 182 -15.54 12.22 -6.82
N ASP A 183 -15.36 13.46 -7.27
CA ASP A 183 -15.73 13.92 -8.62
C ASP A 183 -15.01 13.15 -9.72
N LEU A 184 -13.76 12.70 -9.45
CA LEU A 184 -12.95 11.90 -10.38
C LEU A 184 -13.14 10.38 -10.18
N GLY A 185 -13.97 9.94 -9.23
CA GLY A 185 -14.14 8.52 -8.92
C GLY A 185 -12.91 7.83 -8.35
N VAL A 186 -12.03 8.59 -7.67
CA VAL A 186 -10.77 8.08 -7.11
C VAL A 186 -11.05 7.27 -5.84
N THR A 187 -10.52 6.06 -5.76
CA THR A 187 -10.46 5.32 -4.48
C THR A 187 -9.41 5.93 -3.56
N VAL A 188 -9.83 6.38 -2.38
CA VAL A 188 -8.99 7.12 -1.43
C VAL A 188 -8.63 6.25 -0.23
N LEU A 189 -7.37 5.83 -0.14
CA LEU A 189 -6.78 5.22 1.05
C LEU A 189 -6.02 6.29 1.85
N VAL A 190 -6.23 6.34 3.16
CA VAL A 190 -5.56 7.36 4.00
C VAL A 190 -4.60 6.71 4.99
N TRP A 191 -3.38 7.24 5.11
CA TRP A 191 -2.38 6.81 6.09
C TRP A 191 -1.93 7.97 6.97
N SER A 192 -1.84 7.75 8.27
CA SER A 192 -2.32 6.62 9.04
C SER A 192 -3.32 7.09 10.09
N ALA A 193 -4.31 6.26 10.38
CA ALA A 193 -5.18 6.46 11.53
C ALA A 193 -4.62 5.65 12.73
N ASN A 194 -4.43 6.31 13.87
CA ASN A 194 -3.85 5.71 15.07
C ASN A 194 -4.88 5.51 16.19
N THR A 195 -5.99 6.24 16.15
CA THR A 195 -7.11 6.16 17.09
C THR A 195 -8.44 5.97 16.35
N ARG A 196 -9.48 5.56 17.08
CA ARG A 196 -10.85 5.43 16.52
C ARG A 196 -11.42 6.77 16.07
N ASP A 197 -11.15 7.83 16.83
CA ASP A 197 -11.65 9.18 16.50
C ASP A 197 -11.00 9.72 15.23
N GLU A 198 -9.67 9.53 15.07
CA GLU A 198 -9.00 9.84 13.80
C GLU A 198 -9.57 9.02 12.65
N ALA A 199 -9.80 7.73 12.85
CA ALA A 199 -10.37 6.86 11.82
C ALA A 199 -11.77 7.32 11.41
N ARG A 200 -12.64 7.63 12.37
CA ARG A 200 -13.98 8.15 12.10
C ARG A 200 -13.94 9.46 11.33
N LEU A 201 -13.13 10.42 11.79
CA LEU A 201 -12.97 11.70 11.10
C LEU A 201 -12.54 11.54 9.64
N LEU A 202 -11.60 10.65 9.36
CA LEU A 202 -11.10 10.42 7.99
C LEU A 202 -12.16 9.75 7.10
N LEU A 203 -12.95 8.83 7.65
CA LEU A 203 -14.09 8.23 6.94
C LEU A 203 -15.19 9.27 6.65
N ASP A 204 -15.51 10.12 7.62
CA ASP A 204 -16.49 11.22 7.45
C ASP A 204 -16.02 12.25 6.41
N LEU A 205 -14.70 12.40 6.22
CA LEU A 205 -14.11 13.20 5.16
C LEU A 205 -14.19 12.56 3.77
N GLY A 206 -14.57 11.28 3.68
CA GLY A 206 -14.72 10.56 2.40
C GLY A 206 -13.56 9.63 2.06
N ALA A 207 -12.78 9.18 3.04
CA ALA A 207 -11.83 8.10 2.82
C ALA A 207 -12.56 6.78 2.55
N ASP A 208 -12.18 6.06 1.49
CA ASP A 208 -12.68 4.71 1.19
C ASP A 208 -12.04 3.64 2.07
N GLY A 209 -10.84 3.90 2.57
CA GLY A 209 -10.13 2.97 3.43
C GLY A 209 -8.98 3.61 4.20
N LEU A 210 -8.51 2.90 5.20
CA LEU A 210 -7.51 3.38 6.13
C LEU A 210 -6.34 2.42 6.25
N THR A 211 -5.12 2.96 6.22
CA THR A 211 -3.89 2.23 6.55
C THR A 211 -3.63 2.35 8.05
N VAL A 212 -3.69 1.22 8.77
CA VAL A 212 -3.74 1.19 10.23
C VAL A 212 -2.72 0.20 10.80
N SER A 213 -1.86 0.68 11.72
CA SER A 213 -0.91 -0.18 12.47
C SER A 213 -1.52 -0.80 13.71
N ASN A 214 -2.53 -0.16 14.29
CA ASN A 214 -3.10 -0.48 15.60
C ASN A 214 -4.20 -1.54 15.48
N GLY A 215 -3.99 -2.73 16.10
CA GLY A 215 -4.96 -3.82 16.09
C GLY A 215 -6.35 -3.45 16.64
N PRO A 216 -6.48 -2.80 17.80
CA PRO A 216 -7.76 -2.32 18.32
C PRO A 216 -8.53 -1.38 17.38
N VAL A 217 -7.84 -0.56 16.56
CA VAL A 217 -8.50 0.27 15.54
C VAL A 217 -8.95 -0.59 14.36
N GLN A 218 -8.15 -1.59 13.94
CA GLN A 218 -8.56 -2.55 12.91
C GLN A 218 -9.80 -3.33 13.34
N ASP A 219 -9.84 -3.82 14.59
CA ASP A 219 -10.99 -4.56 15.13
C ASP A 219 -12.26 -3.70 15.19
N TRP A 220 -12.11 -2.42 15.57
CA TRP A 220 -13.21 -1.47 15.55
C TRP A 220 -13.74 -1.23 14.13
N LEU A 221 -12.87 -0.98 13.14
CA LEU A 221 -13.26 -0.80 11.74
C LEU A 221 -14.00 -2.03 11.19
N LEU A 222 -13.55 -3.23 11.56
CA LEU A 222 -14.23 -4.48 11.20
C LEU A 222 -15.63 -4.59 11.82
N SER A 223 -15.82 -4.07 13.05
CA SER A 223 -17.13 -4.04 13.70
C SER A 223 -18.07 -3.02 13.06
N GLU A 224 -17.61 -1.80 12.79
CA GLU A 224 -18.38 -0.77 12.09
C GLU A 224 -18.87 -1.27 10.73
N ARG A 225 -17.98 -1.88 9.93
CA ARG A 225 -18.35 -2.44 8.64
C ARG A 225 -19.45 -3.52 8.72
N ARG A 226 -19.49 -4.29 9.80
CA ARG A 226 -20.54 -5.30 10.02
C ARG A 226 -21.89 -4.67 10.39
N SER A 227 -21.89 -3.52 11.04
CA SER A 227 -23.12 -2.81 11.41
C SER A 227 -23.76 -2.03 10.24
N LEU A 228 -23.01 -1.84 9.14
CA LEU A 228 -23.48 -1.17 7.91
C LEU A 228 -24.07 -2.15 6.88
N ARG A 229 -24.02 -3.46 7.14
CA ARG A 229 -24.64 -4.53 6.33
C ARG A 229 -26.00 -4.91 6.87
#